data_ab66864d4f361fabcc89a4a12f153661
#
_entry.id   ab66864d4f361fabcc89a4a12f153661
#
_cell.length_a   1.000
_cell.length_b   1.000
_cell.length_c   1.000
_cell.angle_alpha   90.00
_cell.angle_beta   90.00
_cell.angle_gamma   90.00
#
_symmetry.space_group_name_H-M   'P 1'
#
loop_
_entity.id
_entity.type
_entity.pdbx_description
1 polymer ?
#
loop_
_entity_poly.entity_id
_entity_poly.type
_entity_poly.pdbx_seq_one_letter_code
_entity_poly.pdbx_strand_id
1 'polypeptide(L)'
;MKAVVNRIIPFSSVDGPGNRTAVFLQGCNINCKYCHNPETRKLCVQCGTCVKQCPAGALSFDENGKVAFDPSKCVQCDTCIHVCPNDSSPRTFEMTPEEVYAKVKKQIPFIRGLSVSGGECMLWPEFLTELFRLAKKDGLGTLIDSNGMIPFEDYPELMEVSDGVMLDIKAFEAAEHRKVTDFTNEMVLKNAVYLAKTSKLYEVSAVIVPDLYDTERSIREMGDFLAPYLKINDIRVKIIAYRPMGVREQYSHYQVPNQEYLAYLADILRKKGFQHITLI
;
A
#
# COMPACT_ATOMS: atom_id res chain seq x y z
N MET A 1 -6.68 21.57 1.15
CA MET A 1 -6.34 20.29 1.80
C MET A 1 -5.01 19.78 1.25
N LYS A 2 -4.13 19.22 2.10
CA LYS A 2 -2.83 18.67 1.69
C LYS A 2 -2.66 17.28 2.32
N ALA A 3 -1.92 16.41 1.64
CA ALA A 3 -1.41 15.15 2.20
C ALA A 3 0.12 15.14 2.14
N VAL A 4 0.73 14.30 2.99
CA VAL A 4 2.17 14.09 2.95
C VAL A 4 2.48 13.00 1.94
N VAL A 5 3.06 13.36 0.82
CA VAL A 5 3.44 12.48 -0.29
C VAL A 5 4.88 12.03 -0.10
N ASN A 6 5.08 10.71 -0.02
CA ASN A 6 6.41 10.10 0.05
C ASN A 6 7.05 10.02 -1.34
N ARG A 7 6.31 9.45 -2.30
CA ARG A 7 6.83 9.17 -3.64
C ARG A 7 5.71 9.15 -4.67
N ILE A 8 6.03 9.58 -5.88
CA ILE A 8 5.18 9.39 -7.06
C ILE A 8 6.02 8.63 -8.09
N ILE A 9 5.56 7.44 -8.47
CA ILE A 9 6.14 6.63 -9.54
C ILE A 9 5.35 6.92 -10.80
N PRO A 10 5.95 7.56 -11.83
CA PRO A 10 5.24 7.95 -13.05
C PRO A 10 4.60 6.76 -13.78
N PHE A 11 5.31 5.63 -13.83
CA PHE A 11 4.89 4.42 -14.53
C PHE A 11 5.11 3.20 -13.64
N SER A 12 4.03 2.47 -13.35
CA SER A 12 4.07 1.20 -12.65
C SER A 12 3.11 0.21 -13.30
N SER A 13 3.59 -1.01 -13.52
CA SER A 13 2.80 -2.14 -14.01
C SER A 13 2.45 -3.14 -12.90
N VAL A 14 2.85 -2.87 -11.66
CA VAL A 14 2.65 -3.76 -10.50
C VAL A 14 1.67 -3.19 -9.46
N ASP A 15 1.37 -1.89 -9.53
CA ASP A 15 0.45 -1.20 -8.61
C ASP A 15 -0.97 -1.12 -9.19
N GLY A 16 -1.49 -2.24 -9.67
CA GLY A 16 -2.81 -2.39 -10.29
C GLY A 16 -2.73 -2.73 -11.78
N PRO A 17 -3.88 -2.84 -12.48
CA PRO A 17 -3.93 -3.31 -13.85
C PRO A 17 -3.44 -2.26 -14.84
N GLY A 18 -2.69 -2.72 -15.81
CA GLY A 18 -2.13 -1.88 -16.86
C GLY A 18 -1.00 -0.99 -16.34
N ASN A 19 -0.65 0.03 -17.11
CA ASN A 19 0.34 1.01 -16.68
C ASN A 19 -0.34 2.16 -15.93
N ARG A 20 0.12 2.46 -14.73
CA ARG A 20 -0.50 3.44 -13.82
C ARG A 20 0.55 4.37 -13.22
N THR A 21 0.15 5.59 -12.86
CA THR A 21 0.94 6.37 -11.93
C THR A 21 0.62 5.87 -10.51
N ALA A 22 1.65 5.50 -9.74
CA ALA A 22 1.48 5.10 -8.34
C ALA A 22 1.89 6.25 -7.42
N VAL A 23 0.99 6.64 -6.52
CA VAL A 23 1.20 7.69 -5.52
C VAL A 23 1.29 7.05 -4.14
N PHE A 24 2.40 7.27 -3.44
CA PHE A 24 2.63 6.73 -2.10
C PHE A 24 2.53 7.84 -1.07
N LEU A 25 1.58 7.71 -0.15
CA LEU A 25 1.36 8.66 0.96
C LEU A 25 2.12 8.22 2.21
N GLN A 26 2.45 9.18 3.05
CA GLN A 26 3.15 8.97 4.32
C GLN A 26 2.15 8.78 5.46
N GLY A 27 2.49 7.89 6.41
CA GLY A 27 1.67 7.53 7.56
C GLY A 27 1.02 6.16 7.38
N CYS A 28 1.01 5.34 8.45
CA CYS A 28 0.34 4.05 8.50
C CYS A 28 -0.17 3.78 9.90
N ASN A 29 -1.35 3.19 9.99
CA ASN A 29 -2.03 2.86 11.24
C ASN A 29 -1.72 1.46 11.77
N ILE A 30 -0.91 0.64 11.05
CA ILE A 30 -0.48 -0.70 11.46
C ILE A 30 1.04 -0.86 11.42
N ASN A 31 1.55 -1.97 11.96
CA ASN A 31 2.99 -2.21 12.13
C ASN A 31 3.42 -3.56 11.53
N CYS A 32 3.16 -3.77 10.25
CA CYS A 32 3.52 -5.04 9.59
C CYS A 32 5.00 -5.37 9.77
N LYS A 33 5.30 -6.55 10.30
CA LYS A 33 6.68 -7.02 10.52
C LYS A 33 7.45 -7.15 9.22
N TYR A 34 6.80 -7.59 8.15
CA TYR A 34 7.38 -7.75 6.82
C TYR A 34 7.18 -6.53 5.90
N CYS A 35 6.91 -5.33 6.45
CA CYS A 35 6.70 -4.14 5.62
C CYS A 35 7.93 -3.85 4.74
N HIS A 36 7.73 -3.71 3.43
CA HIS A 36 8.79 -3.39 2.48
C HIS A 36 9.12 -1.89 2.39
N ASN A 37 8.23 -1.03 2.93
CA ASN A 37 8.41 0.42 2.96
C ASN A 37 8.21 0.95 4.39
N PRO A 38 9.00 0.46 5.38
CA PRO A 38 8.81 0.83 6.78
C PRO A 38 8.99 2.33 7.03
N GLU A 39 9.75 3.02 6.17
CA GLU A 39 9.95 4.47 6.20
C GLU A 39 8.69 5.28 5.92
N THR A 40 7.66 4.66 5.33
CA THR A 40 6.36 5.31 5.09
C THR A 40 5.44 5.24 6.31
N ARG A 41 5.83 4.53 7.37
CA ARG A 41 4.93 4.19 8.49
C ARG A 41 4.57 5.39 9.35
N LYS A 42 5.54 6.23 9.69
CA LYS A 42 5.29 7.40 10.55
C LYS A 42 5.60 8.72 9.86
N LEU A 43 4.95 9.77 10.32
CA LEU A 43 5.32 11.13 9.91
C LEU A 43 6.65 11.53 10.55
N CYS A 44 7.42 12.39 9.86
CA CYS A 44 8.67 12.89 10.38
C CYS A 44 8.45 13.75 11.63
N VAL A 45 9.14 13.43 12.72
CA VAL A 45 9.07 14.16 14.00
C VAL A 45 10.10 15.30 14.09
N GLN A 46 10.76 15.64 13.00
CA GLN A 46 11.69 16.76 12.87
C GLN A 46 12.92 16.69 13.79
N CYS A 47 13.33 15.50 14.25
CA CYS A 47 14.44 15.32 15.19
C CYS A 47 15.84 15.66 14.61
N GLY A 48 15.96 15.72 13.28
CA GLY A 48 17.19 16.11 12.58
C GLY A 48 18.34 15.07 12.59
N THR A 49 18.13 13.87 13.13
CA THR A 49 19.18 12.81 13.14
C THR A 49 19.73 12.57 11.74
N CYS A 50 18.85 12.50 10.74
CA CYS A 50 19.22 12.27 9.33
C CYS A 50 19.93 13.46 8.68
N VAL A 51 19.71 14.70 9.14
CA VAL A 51 20.36 15.91 8.60
C VAL A 51 21.88 15.82 8.77
N LYS A 52 22.32 15.44 9.96
CA LYS A 52 23.75 15.32 10.29
C LYS A 52 24.47 14.19 9.54
N GLN A 53 23.71 13.22 9.05
CA GLN A 53 24.24 12.02 8.43
C GLN A 53 24.02 11.95 6.90
N CYS A 54 23.41 12.99 6.31
CA CYS A 54 23.19 13.04 4.88
C CYS A 54 24.53 13.31 4.14
N PRO A 55 25.09 12.33 3.40
CA PRO A 55 26.42 12.50 2.77
C PRO A 55 26.39 13.52 1.62
N ALA A 56 25.23 13.75 1.03
CA ALA A 56 25.06 14.68 -0.10
C ALA A 56 24.59 16.08 0.34
N GLY A 57 24.34 16.32 1.65
CA GLY A 57 23.79 17.59 2.11
C GLY A 57 22.39 17.90 1.56
N ALA A 58 21.63 16.85 1.17
CA ALA A 58 20.27 16.99 0.66
C ALA A 58 19.22 17.26 1.75
N LEU A 59 19.62 17.20 3.02
CA LEU A 59 18.79 17.50 4.17
C LEU A 59 19.40 18.65 4.96
N SER A 60 18.57 19.59 5.36
CA SER A 60 18.95 20.75 6.18
C SER A 60 17.81 21.08 7.13
N PHE A 61 18.02 22.04 8.03
CA PHE A 61 16.93 22.69 8.76
C PHE A 61 16.49 23.95 7.99
N ASP A 62 15.19 24.16 7.89
CA ASP A 62 14.63 25.42 7.41
C ASP A 62 14.68 26.52 8.50
N GLU A 63 14.18 27.72 8.18
CA GLU A 63 14.12 28.86 9.09
C GLU A 63 13.27 28.62 10.34
N ASN A 64 12.36 27.63 10.29
CA ASN A 64 11.47 27.25 11.39
C ASN A 64 12.01 26.04 12.17
N GLY A 65 13.23 25.58 11.87
CA GLY A 65 13.86 24.43 12.51
C GLY A 65 13.28 23.07 12.07
N LYS A 66 12.51 23.04 10.97
CA LYS A 66 12.00 21.80 10.39
C LYS A 66 13.02 21.22 9.41
N VAL A 67 13.01 19.88 9.29
CA VAL A 67 13.84 19.19 8.31
C VAL A 67 13.32 19.46 6.90
N ALA A 68 14.15 20.10 6.09
CA ALA A 68 13.91 20.39 4.69
C ALA A 68 14.66 19.40 3.80
N PHE A 69 14.04 18.99 2.70
CA PHE A 69 14.59 18.06 1.71
C PHE A 69 14.77 18.72 0.35
N ASP A 70 16.01 18.70 -0.14
CA ASP A 70 16.34 19.14 -1.51
C ASP A 70 16.58 17.92 -2.40
N PRO A 71 15.60 17.54 -3.26
CA PRO A 71 15.71 16.38 -4.13
C PRO A 71 16.82 16.52 -5.19
N SER A 72 17.25 17.75 -5.52
CA SER A 72 18.29 18.00 -6.54
C SER A 72 19.67 17.56 -6.07
N LYS A 73 19.89 17.52 -4.75
CA LYS A 73 21.13 17.05 -4.13
C LYS A 73 21.10 15.58 -3.75
N CYS A 74 19.93 14.96 -3.74
CA CYS A 74 19.76 13.61 -3.21
C CYS A 74 20.36 12.54 -4.14
N VAL A 75 21.28 11.74 -3.62
CA VAL A 75 21.91 10.61 -4.33
C VAL A 75 21.23 9.27 -4.06
N GLN A 76 20.07 9.26 -3.40
CA GLN A 76 19.24 8.08 -3.11
C GLN A 76 19.98 6.96 -2.35
N CYS A 77 20.87 7.31 -1.46
CA CYS A 77 21.68 6.36 -0.67
C CYS A 77 20.96 5.73 0.52
N ASP A 78 19.73 6.16 0.81
CA ASP A 78 18.83 5.71 1.88
C ASP A 78 19.40 5.86 3.32
N THR A 79 20.55 6.48 3.51
CA THR A 79 21.12 6.75 4.84
C THR A 79 20.10 7.38 5.79
N CYS A 80 19.33 8.37 5.31
CA CYS A 80 18.32 9.06 6.13
C CYS A 80 17.19 8.14 6.62
N ILE A 81 16.88 7.06 5.89
CA ILE A 81 15.90 6.04 6.27
C ILE A 81 16.50 5.12 7.31
N HIS A 82 17.73 4.60 7.06
CA HIS A 82 18.40 3.66 7.94
C HIS A 82 18.74 4.25 9.33
N VAL A 83 19.08 5.53 9.40
CA VAL A 83 19.41 6.19 10.68
C VAL A 83 18.19 6.75 11.41
N CYS A 84 16.98 6.64 10.83
CA CYS A 84 15.79 7.19 11.43
C CYS A 84 15.27 6.30 12.57
N PRO A 85 15.25 6.78 13.83
CA PRO A 85 14.76 5.97 14.95
C PRO A 85 13.23 5.86 14.99
N ASN A 86 12.52 6.53 14.05
CA ASN A 86 11.08 6.67 14.07
C ASN A 86 10.38 5.97 12.89
N ASP A 87 11.04 5.11 12.12
CA ASP A 87 10.47 4.48 10.92
C ASP A 87 9.75 5.52 10.03
N SER A 88 10.47 6.59 9.68
CA SER A 88 9.93 7.70 8.89
C SER A 88 10.91 8.13 7.81
N SER A 89 10.41 8.81 6.80
CA SER A 89 11.24 9.43 5.77
C SER A 89 11.18 10.95 5.88
N PRO A 90 12.33 11.66 5.83
CA PRO A 90 12.34 13.10 5.66
C PRO A 90 12.13 13.52 4.19
N ARG A 91 12.19 12.58 3.24
CA ARG A 91 12.04 12.80 1.80
C ARG A 91 10.57 12.82 1.40
N THR A 92 9.81 13.75 1.97
CA THR A 92 8.37 13.89 1.75
C THR A 92 8.01 15.30 1.37
N PHE A 93 6.84 15.45 0.72
CA PHE A 93 6.31 16.74 0.29
C PHE A 93 4.86 16.89 0.75
N GLU A 94 4.51 18.00 1.35
CA GLU A 94 3.11 18.37 1.54
C GLU A 94 2.55 18.86 0.21
N MET A 95 1.60 18.12 -0.37
CA MET A 95 1.04 18.45 -1.69
C MET A 95 -0.49 18.48 -1.64
N THR A 96 -1.08 19.36 -2.45
CA THR A 96 -2.52 19.35 -2.71
C THR A 96 -2.89 18.28 -3.75
N PRO A 97 -4.18 17.89 -3.88
CA PRO A 97 -4.63 16.99 -4.94
C PRO A 97 -4.28 17.52 -6.34
N GLU A 98 -4.38 18.82 -6.56
CA GLU A 98 -4.07 19.47 -7.84
C GLU A 98 -2.58 19.39 -8.17
N GLU A 99 -1.70 19.59 -7.18
CA GLU A 99 -0.24 19.48 -7.36
C GLU A 99 0.18 18.03 -7.69
N VAL A 100 -0.43 17.04 -7.04
CA VAL A 100 -0.22 15.63 -7.37
C VAL A 100 -0.78 15.34 -8.76
N TYR A 101 -2.01 15.78 -9.04
CA TYR A 101 -2.64 15.54 -10.32
C TYR A 101 -1.89 16.18 -11.49
N ALA A 102 -1.30 17.36 -11.30
CA ALA A 102 -0.46 17.99 -12.32
C ALA A 102 0.76 17.12 -12.72
N LYS A 103 1.27 16.29 -11.81
CA LYS A 103 2.32 15.30 -12.12
C LYS A 103 1.74 14.08 -12.84
N VAL A 104 0.59 13.57 -12.40
CA VAL A 104 -0.13 12.46 -13.06
C VAL A 104 -0.52 12.84 -14.48
N LYS A 105 -1.02 14.04 -14.70
CA LYS A 105 -1.51 14.53 -15.99
C LYS A 105 -0.44 14.50 -17.08
N LYS A 106 0.83 14.70 -16.73
CA LYS A 106 1.95 14.59 -17.67
C LYS A 106 2.14 13.17 -18.22
N GLN A 107 1.56 12.16 -17.55
CA GLN A 107 1.72 10.76 -17.91
C GLN A 107 0.52 10.19 -18.69
N ILE A 108 -0.57 10.95 -18.85
CA ILE A 108 -1.82 10.48 -19.47
C ILE A 108 -1.62 9.70 -20.78
N PRO A 109 -0.71 10.09 -21.73
CA PRO A 109 -0.52 9.32 -22.96
C PRO A 109 -0.04 7.88 -22.75
N PHE A 110 0.50 7.57 -21.56
CA PHE A 110 1.18 6.31 -21.28
C PHE A 110 0.52 5.49 -20.18
N ILE A 111 -0.50 6.02 -19.49
CA ILE A 111 -1.15 5.39 -18.34
C ILE A 111 -2.64 5.19 -18.57
N ARG A 112 -3.20 4.18 -17.92
CA ARG A 112 -4.65 3.93 -17.87
C ARG A 112 -5.33 4.50 -16.63
N GLY A 113 -4.53 4.93 -15.65
CA GLY A 113 -5.06 5.44 -14.39
C GLY A 113 -3.98 5.72 -13.36
N LEU A 114 -4.42 5.95 -12.14
CA LEU A 114 -3.56 6.05 -10.98
C LEU A 114 -4.00 5.08 -9.88
N SER A 115 -3.03 4.68 -9.06
CA SER A 115 -3.25 3.96 -7.82
C SER A 115 -2.66 4.76 -6.68
N VAL A 116 -3.34 4.83 -5.55
CA VAL A 116 -2.83 5.48 -4.36
C VAL A 116 -2.64 4.45 -3.26
N SER A 117 -1.42 4.40 -2.73
CA SER A 117 -0.92 3.49 -1.72
C SER A 117 -0.07 4.26 -0.71
N GLY A 118 0.98 3.65 -0.16
CA GLY A 118 1.96 4.32 0.71
C GLY A 118 2.18 3.55 2.00
N GLY A 119 2.08 4.23 3.15
CA GLY A 119 1.85 3.60 4.43
C GLY A 119 0.40 3.08 4.47
N GLU A 120 -0.55 3.99 4.67
CA GLU A 120 -1.99 3.76 4.52
C GLU A 120 -2.65 5.01 3.93
N CYS A 121 -3.11 4.90 2.70
CA CYS A 121 -3.68 6.04 1.99
C CYS A 121 -5.04 6.48 2.53
N MET A 122 -5.81 5.57 3.14
CA MET A 122 -7.09 5.88 3.77
C MET A 122 -6.98 6.76 5.01
N LEU A 123 -5.77 7.11 5.47
CA LEU A 123 -5.57 8.20 6.45
C LEU A 123 -5.86 9.60 5.86
N TRP A 124 -6.03 9.68 4.53
CA TRP A 124 -6.22 10.93 3.77
C TRP A 124 -7.45 10.84 2.83
N PRO A 125 -8.64 10.42 3.30
CA PRO A 125 -9.76 10.07 2.42
C PRO A 125 -10.29 11.25 1.62
N GLU A 126 -10.34 12.45 2.19
CA GLU A 126 -10.79 13.64 1.47
C GLU A 126 -9.80 14.06 0.38
N PHE A 127 -8.48 13.90 0.65
CA PHE A 127 -7.45 14.11 -0.37
C PHE A 127 -7.60 13.13 -1.53
N LEU A 128 -7.86 11.83 -1.24
CA LEU A 128 -8.11 10.82 -2.25
C LEU A 128 -9.33 11.16 -3.09
N THR A 129 -10.42 11.60 -2.44
CA THR A 129 -11.66 11.97 -3.12
C THR A 129 -11.42 13.06 -4.16
N GLU A 130 -10.75 14.15 -3.78
CA GLU A 130 -10.46 15.24 -4.71
C GLU A 130 -9.48 14.83 -5.82
N LEU A 131 -8.42 14.09 -5.47
CA LEU A 131 -7.46 13.59 -6.47
C LEU A 131 -8.15 12.69 -7.51
N PHE A 132 -9.05 11.81 -7.06
CA PHE A 132 -9.78 10.91 -7.95
C PHE A 132 -10.83 11.66 -8.79
N ARG A 133 -11.50 12.68 -8.24
CA ARG A 133 -12.38 13.56 -9.03
C ARG A 133 -11.64 14.23 -10.18
N LEU A 134 -10.40 14.70 -9.94
CA LEU A 134 -9.57 15.27 -11.00
C LEU A 134 -9.21 14.22 -12.06
N ALA A 135 -8.83 13.03 -11.64
CA ALA A 135 -8.48 11.94 -12.55
C ALA A 135 -9.66 11.49 -13.41
N LYS A 136 -10.85 11.41 -12.83
CA LYS A 136 -12.08 11.04 -13.55
C LYS A 136 -12.47 12.02 -14.65
N LYS A 137 -12.17 13.32 -14.49
CA LYS A 137 -12.41 14.33 -15.54
C LYS A 137 -11.63 14.04 -16.83
N ASP A 138 -10.47 13.43 -16.71
CA ASP A 138 -9.61 13.06 -17.86
C ASP A 138 -9.76 11.55 -18.23
N GLY A 139 -10.78 10.85 -17.69
CA GLY A 139 -11.11 9.46 -18.02
C GLY A 139 -10.15 8.42 -17.44
N LEU A 140 -9.33 8.80 -16.45
CA LEU A 140 -8.39 7.88 -15.82
C LEU A 140 -9.07 6.94 -14.81
N GLY A 141 -8.63 5.68 -14.78
CA GLY A 141 -9.01 4.73 -13.75
C GLY A 141 -8.37 5.07 -12.40
N THR A 142 -9.10 4.82 -11.30
CA THR A 142 -8.69 5.17 -9.93
C THR A 142 -8.76 3.97 -9.01
N LEU A 143 -7.65 3.61 -8.36
CA LEU A 143 -7.57 2.49 -7.44
C LEU A 143 -6.98 2.92 -6.10
N ILE A 144 -7.56 2.38 -5.03
CA ILE A 144 -7.06 2.48 -3.65
C ILE A 144 -6.32 1.19 -3.33
N ASP A 145 -5.10 1.28 -2.80
CA ASP A 145 -4.34 0.15 -2.26
C ASP A 145 -4.22 0.34 -0.74
N SER A 146 -4.92 -0.49 0.02
CA SER A 146 -5.17 -0.26 1.45
C SER A 146 -5.01 -1.52 2.29
N ASN A 147 -4.57 -1.32 3.54
CA ASN A 147 -4.56 -2.35 4.56
C ASN A 147 -5.95 -2.68 5.15
N GLY A 148 -6.98 -1.93 4.78
CA GLY A 148 -8.36 -2.19 5.16
C GLY A 148 -8.73 -1.91 6.62
N MET A 149 -7.92 -1.21 7.39
CA MET A 149 -8.19 -0.92 8.81
C MET A 149 -9.09 0.30 9.04
N ILE A 150 -9.43 1.03 7.98
CA ILE A 150 -10.34 2.19 8.04
C ILE A 150 -11.62 1.82 7.28
N PRO A 151 -12.83 2.06 7.86
CA PRO A 151 -14.07 1.64 7.25
C PRO A 151 -14.35 2.41 5.95
N PHE A 152 -14.46 1.71 4.81
CA PHE A 152 -14.78 2.32 3.52
C PHE A 152 -16.22 2.84 3.46
N GLU A 153 -17.14 2.23 4.20
CA GLU A 153 -18.56 2.62 4.24
C GLU A 153 -18.77 4.05 4.76
N ASP A 154 -17.81 4.60 5.52
CA ASP A 154 -17.88 5.96 6.06
C ASP A 154 -17.50 7.03 5.02
N TYR A 155 -16.98 6.63 3.84
CA TYR A 155 -16.50 7.52 2.78
C TYR A 155 -17.21 7.28 1.44
N PRO A 156 -18.55 7.46 1.37
CA PRO A 156 -19.32 7.16 0.16
C PRO A 156 -18.88 7.99 -1.04
N GLU A 157 -18.50 9.26 -0.86
CA GLU A 157 -18.01 10.11 -1.95
C GLU A 157 -16.69 9.60 -2.56
N LEU A 158 -15.79 9.07 -1.73
CA LEU A 158 -14.57 8.43 -2.20
C LEU A 158 -14.89 7.17 -2.98
N MET A 159 -15.82 6.36 -2.47
CA MET A 159 -16.22 5.11 -3.12
C MET A 159 -16.93 5.36 -4.46
N GLU A 160 -17.63 6.48 -4.63
CA GLU A 160 -18.23 6.89 -5.90
C GLU A 160 -17.17 7.15 -6.98
N VAL A 161 -16.09 7.87 -6.65
CA VAL A 161 -15.03 8.24 -7.59
C VAL A 161 -13.90 7.20 -7.70
N SER A 162 -13.94 6.14 -6.90
CA SER A 162 -13.00 5.01 -6.98
C SER A 162 -13.53 3.91 -7.88
N ASP A 163 -12.72 3.37 -8.77
CA ASP A 163 -13.08 2.18 -9.57
C ASP A 163 -12.96 0.88 -8.77
N GLY A 164 -12.14 0.86 -7.74
CA GLY A 164 -11.99 -0.31 -6.89
C GLY A 164 -10.90 -0.16 -5.84
N VAL A 165 -10.84 -1.16 -4.99
CA VAL A 165 -9.88 -1.29 -3.89
C VAL A 165 -9.07 -2.56 -4.07
N MET A 166 -7.76 -2.44 -3.98
CA MET A 166 -6.82 -3.53 -3.76
C MET A 166 -6.64 -3.64 -2.25
N LEU A 167 -7.17 -4.71 -1.66
CA LEU A 167 -7.25 -4.89 -0.21
C LEU A 167 -6.21 -5.89 0.27
N ASP A 168 -5.38 -5.49 1.22
CA ASP A 168 -4.42 -6.37 1.86
C ASP A 168 -5.05 -7.18 3.00
N ILE A 169 -5.07 -8.51 2.91
CA ILE A 169 -5.36 -9.40 4.04
C ILE A 169 -4.03 -9.97 4.55
N LYS A 170 -3.51 -9.39 5.63
CA LYS A 170 -2.15 -9.70 6.13
C LYS A 170 -2.04 -11.06 6.80
N ALA A 171 -3.11 -11.55 7.42
CA ALA A 171 -3.39 -12.92 7.84
C ALA A 171 -4.91 -13.03 8.06
N PHE A 172 -5.49 -14.22 7.89
CA PHE A 172 -6.94 -14.36 8.00
C PHE A 172 -7.41 -14.54 9.45
N GLU A 173 -6.69 -15.32 10.24
CA GLU A 173 -7.01 -15.53 11.66
C GLU A 173 -6.58 -14.31 12.49
N ALA A 174 -7.47 -13.82 13.39
CA ALA A 174 -7.27 -12.57 14.13
C ALA A 174 -6.00 -12.53 14.99
N ALA A 175 -5.66 -13.65 15.65
CA ALA A 175 -4.45 -13.74 16.47
C ALA A 175 -3.18 -13.71 15.61
N GLU A 176 -3.20 -14.34 14.44
CA GLU A 176 -2.09 -14.29 13.47
C GLU A 176 -1.96 -12.91 12.83
N HIS A 177 -3.10 -12.27 12.49
CA HIS A 177 -3.08 -10.91 12.00
C HIS A 177 -2.47 -9.95 13.04
N ARG A 178 -2.82 -10.13 14.34
CA ARG A 178 -2.19 -9.36 15.43
C ARG A 178 -0.69 -9.67 15.54
N LYS A 179 -0.29 -10.91 15.39
CA LYS A 179 1.14 -11.29 15.39
C LYS A 179 1.92 -10.61 14.25
N VAL A 180 1.29 -10.45 13.09
CA VAL A 180 1.87 -9.82 11.90
C VAL A 180 1.89 -8.30 11.99
N THR A 181 0.81 -7.66 12.49
CA THR A 181 0.55 -6.21 12.32
C THR A 181 0.43 -5.44 13.62
N ASP A 182 0.37 -6.11 14.78
CA ASP A 182 0.01 -5.64 16.12
C ASP A 182 -1.49 -5.32 16.30
N PHE A 183 -2.35 -5.57 15.28
CA PHE A 183 -3.81 -5.32 15.29
C PHE A 183 -4.60 -6.55 14.83
N THR A 184 -5.86 -6.64 15.24
CA THR A 184 -6.80 -7.65 14.73
C THR A 184 -7.34 -7.24 13.35
N ASN A 185 -8.04 -8.14 12.66
CA ASN A 185 -8.49 -7.95 11.27
C ASN A 185 -10.01 -7.81 11.11
N GLU A 186 -10.77 -7.63 12.19
CA GLU A 186 -12.23 -7.56 12.10
C GLU A 186 -12.69 -6.48 11.10
N MET A 187 -12.05 -5.30 11.14
CA MET A 187 -12.37 -4.22 10.19
C MET A 187 -11.98 -4.59 8.76
N VAL A 188 -10.84 -5.26 8.56
CA VAL A 188 -10.38 -5.70 7.24
C VAL A 188 -11.40 -6.66 6.62
N LEU A 189 -11.89 -7.63 7.39
CA LEU A 189 -12.89 -8.60 6.92
C LEU A 189 -14.25 -7.95 6.68
N LYS A 190 -14.67 -7.00 7.54
CA LYS A 190 -15.88 -6.18 7.31
C LYS A 190 -15.78 -5.40 6.00
N ASN A 191 -14.65 -4.76 5.75
CA ASN A 191 -14.37 -4.04 4.52
C ASN A 191 -14.35 -4.97 3.30
N ALA A 192 -13.75 -6.16 3.40
CA ALA A 192 -13.76 -7.14 2.31
C ALA A 192 -15.20 -7.50 1.88
N VAL A 193 -16.10 -7.71 2.85
CA VAL A 193 -17.52 -7.98 2.58
C VAL A 193 -18.23 -6.77 1.95
N TYR A 194 -18.02 -5.58 2.51
CA TYR A 194 -18.63 -4.35 1.98
C TYR A 194 -18.19 -4.11 0.52
N LEU A 195 -16.90 -4.17 0.26
CA LEU A 195 -16.32 -3.95 -1.06
C LEU A 195 -16.76 -5.03 -2.07
N ALA A 196 -16.85 -6.30 -1.64
CA ALA A 196 -17.32 -7.38 -2.49
C ALA A 196 -18.80 -7.20 -2.87
N LYS A 197 -19.66 -6.84 -1.92
CA LYS A 197 -21.10 -6.59 -2.16
C LYS A 197 -21.35 -5.38 -3.06
N THR A 198 -20.48 -4.37 -2.99
CA THR A 198 -20.60 -3.14 -3.80
C THR A 198 -19.83 -3.21 -5.12
N SER A 199 -19.26 -4.38 -5.47
CA SER A 199 -18.40 -4.60 -6.65
C SER A 199 -17.18 -3.67 -6.70
N LYS A 200 -16.68 -3.26 -5.53
CA LYS A 200 -15.47 -2.43 -5.37
C LYS A 200 -14.26 -3.20 -4.94
N LEU A 201 -14.37 -4.49 -4.57
CA LEU A 201 -13.22 -5.34 -4.25
C LEU A 201 -12.51 -5.76 -5.54
N TYR A 202 -11.56 -4.97 -6.00
CA TYR A 202 -10.84 -5.23 -7.25
C TYR A 202 -9.85 -6.38 -7.11
N GLU A 203 -9.05 -6.37 -6.05
CA GLU A 203 -8.01 -7.38 -5.78
C GLU A 203 -7.87 -7.59 -4.27
N VAL A 204 -7.54 -8.81 -3.88
CA VAL A 204 -7.07 -9.11 -2.52
C VAL A 204 -5.61 -9.54 -2.61
N SER A 205 -4.75 -8.98 -1.77
CA SER A 205 -3.35 -9.38 -1.70
C SER A 205 -2.98 -10.02 -0.36
N ALA A 206 -2.05 -10.99 -0.42
CA ALA A 206 -1.47 -11.64 0.75
C ALA A 206 0.03 -11.82 0.56
N VAL A 207 0.83 -11.37 1.54
CA VAL A 207 2.29 -11.59 1.56
C VAL A 207 2.57 -12.87 2.33
N ILE A 208 3.22 -13.83 1.68
CA ILE A 208 3.46 -15.17 2.20
C ILE A 208 4.76 -15.22 2.99
N VAL A 209 4.65 -15.45 4.30
CA VAL A 209 5.77 -15.52 5.27
C VAL A 209 5.57 -16.75 6.16
N PRO A 210 5.92 -17.97 5.71
CA PRO A 210 5.63 -19.22 6.43
C PRO A 210 6.19 -19.27 7.86
N ASP A 211 7.35 -18.63 8.09
CA ASP A 211 7.98 -18.59 9.42
C ASP A 211 7.24 -17.66 10.41
N LEU A 212 6.34 -16.80 9.91
CA LEU A 212 5.67 -15.81 10.72
C LEU A 212 4.24 -16.21 11.10
N TYR A 213 3.50 -16.81 10.14
CA TYR A 213 2.11 -17.21 10.36
C TYR A 213 1.72 -18.40 9.46
N ASP A 214 0.62 -19.11 9.77
CA ASP A 214 0.12 -20.21 8.95
C ASP A 214 -0.48 -19.68 7.64
N THR A 215 0.37 -19.60 6.63
CA THR A 215 0.02 -19.03 5.33
C THR A 215 -0.93 -19.91 4.53
N GLU A 216 -0.82 -21.24 4.64
CA GLU A 216 -1.74 -22.16 3.95
C GLU A 216 -3.15 -22.03 4.51
N ARG A 217 -3.29 -22.08 5.84
CA ARG A 217 -4.57 -21.91 6.51
C ARG A 217 -5.18 -20.54 6.17
N SER A 218 -4.37 -19.47 6.21
CA SER A 218 -4.82 -18.13 5.90
C SER A 218 -5.36 -17.99 4.48
N ILE A 219 -4.66 -18.56 3.47
CA ILE A 219 -5.13 -18.57 2.08
C ILE A 219 -6.40 -19.41 1.90
N ARG A 220 -6.48 -20.56 2.57
CA ARG A 220 -7.66 -21.43 2.53
C ARG A 220 -8.90 -20.74 3.10
N GLU A 221 -8.79 -20.19 4.30
CA GLU A 221 -9.88 -19.51 4.99
C GLU A 221 -10.30 -18.21 4.26
N MET A 222 -9.35 -17.42 3.74
CA MET A 222 -9.62 -16.27 2.88
C MET A 222 -10.40 -16.68 1.64
N GLY A 223 -10.00 -17.78 0.99
CA GLY A 223 -10.70 -18.30 -0.18
C GLY A 223 -12.11 -18.73 0.14
N ASP A 224 -12.34 -19.47 1.24
CA ASP A 224 -13.69 -19.88 1.69
C ASP A 224 -14.58 -18.68 2.00
N PHE A 225 -14.01 -17.66 2.65
CA PHE A 225 -14.72 -16.43 3.02
C PHE A 225 -15.14 -15.60 1.81
N LEU A 226 -14.31 -15.53 0.77
CA LEU A 226 -14.58 -14.69 -0.40
C LEU A 226 -15.31 -15.42 -1.54
N ALA A 227 -15.23 -16.76 -1.62
CA ALA A 227 -15.85 -17.55 -2.67
C ALA A 227 -17.36 -17.25 -2.91
N PRO A 228 -18.20 -17.02 -1.88
CA PRO A 228 -19.62 -16.64 -2.08
C PRO A 228 -19.82 -15.38 -2.93
N TYR A 229 -18.85 -14.47 -2.94
CA TYR A 229 -18.92 -13.18 -3.62
C TYR A 229 -18.44 -13.21 -5.08
N LEU A 230 -17.79 -14.31 -5.53
CA LEU A 230 -17.30 -14.45 -6.91
C LEU A 230 -18.41 -14.36 -7.97
N LYS A 231 -19.66 -14.60 -7.59
CA LYS A 231 -20.82 -14.44 -8.47
C LYS A 231 -21.23 -12.97 -8.67
N ILE A 232 -20.79 -12.08 -7.78
CA ILE A 232 -21.12 -10.67 -7.76
C ILE A 232 -19.96 -9.85 -8.31
N ASN A 233 -18.75 -10.26 -8.00
CA ASN A 233 -17.54 -9.50 -8.28
C ASN A 233 -16.42 -10.45 -8.75
N ASP A 234 -15.74 -10.08 -9.84
CA ASP A 234 -14.52 -10.77 -10.31
C ASP A 234 -13.32 -10.39 -9.43
N ILE A 235 -13.20 -11.07 -8.29
CA ILE A 235 -12.15 -10.79 -7.29
C ILE A 235 -10.83 -11.39 -7.77
N ARG A 236 -9.83 -10.55 -7.98
CA ARG A 236 -8.45 -10.95 -8.25
C ARG A 236 -7.73 -11.28 -6.95
N VAL A 237 -6.77 -12.18 -7.01
CA VAL A 237 -5.90 -12.47 -5.87
C VAL A 237 -4.45 -12.32 -6.27
N LYS A 238 -3.68 -11.61 -5.45
CA LYS A 238 -2.24 -11.47 -5.58
C LYS A 238 -1.55 -12.15 -4.41
N ILE A 239 -0.81 -13.23 -4.70
CA ILE A 239 0.02 -13.95 -3.74
C ILE A 239 1.44 -13.45 -3.90
N ILE A 240 1.98 -12.82 -2.87
CA ILE A 240 3.26 -12.12 -2.90
C ILE A 240 4.26 -12.89 -2.04
N ALA A 241 5.38 -13.32 -2.62
CA ALA A 241 6.48 -13.87 -1.84
C ALA A 241 7.07 -12.80 -0.92
N TYR A 242 7.29 -13.13 0.34
CA TYR A 242 8.12 -12.31 1.20
C TYR A 242 9.51 -12.13 0.59
N ARG A 243 10.06 -10.93 0.75
CA ARG A 243 11.44 -10.58 0.38
C ARG A 243 12.09 -9.79 1.53
N PRO A 244 13.33 -10.09 1.92
CA PRO A 244 13.98 -9.41 3.04
C PRO A 244 14.39 -7.96 2.71
N MET A 245 14.54 -7.63 1.43
CA MET A 245 14.99 -6.32 0.97
C MET A 245 13.96 -5.23 1.30
N GLY A 246 14.40 -4.16 1.97
CA GLY A 246 13.54 -3.06 2.41
C GLY A 246 12.85 -3.31 3.75
N VAL A 247 12.82 -4.54 4.24
CA VAL A 247 12.23 -4.89 5.53
C VAL A 247 13.15 -4.44 6.67
N ARG A 248 12.56 -4.06 7.82
CA ARG A 248 13.33 -3.74 9.04
C ARG A 248 14.26 -4.89 9.42
N GLU A 249 15.50 -4.61 9.79
CA GLU A 249 16.56 -5.59 10.03
C GLU A 249 16.12 -6.75 10.94
N GLN A 250 15.42 -6.45 12.04
CA GLN A 250 14.93 -7.46 12.98
C GLN A 250 13.92 -8.45 12.39
N TYR A 251 13.37 -8.17 11.23
CA TYR A 251 12.39 -9.01 10.52
C TYR A 251 12.87 -9.47 9.14
N SER A 252 14.13 -9.22 8.80
CA SER A 252 14.71 -9.61 7.50
C SER A 252 15.21 -11.07 7.46
N HIS A 253 15.05 -11.81 8.53
CA HIS A 253 15.55 -13.18 8.70
C HIS A 253 14.58 -14.27 8.23
N TYR A 254 13.32 -13.95 7.87
CA TYR A 254 12.35 -14.93 7.41
C TYR A 254 12.74 -15.53 6.07
N GLN A 255 12.40 -16.79 5.86
CA GLN A 255 12.68 -17.49 4.59
C GLN A 255 11.77 -16.96 3.46
N VAL A 256 12.37 -16.83 2.29
CA VAL A 256 11.63 -16.51 1.06
C VAL A 256 10.93 -17.80 0.59
N PRO A 257 9.59 -17.80 0.48
CA PRO A 257 8.88 -18.97 -0.01
C PRO A 257 9.25 -19.27 -1.48
N ASN A 258 9.37 -20.54 -1.82
CA ASN A 258 9.69 -20.95 -3.20
C ASN A 258 8.45 -20.86 -4.11
N GLN A 259 8.68 -20.90 -5.43
CA GLN A 259 7.62 -20.79 -6.42
C GLN A 259 6.64 -21.98 -6.40
N GLU A 260 7.10 -23.17 -6.02
CA GLU A 260 6.24 -24.35 -5.91
C GLU A 260 5.20 -24.19 -4.81
N TYR A 261 5.62 -23.62 -3.67
CA TYR A 261 4.71 -23.33 -2.57
C TYR A 261 3.70 -22.25 -2.93
N LEU A 262 4.13 -21.18 -3.61
CA LEU A 262 3.19 -20.15 -4.09
C LEU A 262 2.18 -20.73 -5.09
N ALA A 263 2.63 -21.59 -6.01
CA ALA A 263 1.77 -22.28 -6.97
C ALA A 263 0.76 -23.20 -6.26
N TYR A 264 1.19 -23.93 -5.23
CA TYR A 264 0.32 -24.74 -4.38
C TYR A 264 -0.78 -23.89 -3.72
N LEU A 265 -0.42 -22.73 -3.13
CA LEU A 265 -1.39 -21.81 -2.53
C LEU A 265 -2.39 -21.27 -3.58
N ALA A 266 -1.91 -20.98 -4.79
CA ALA A 266 -2.78 -20.56 -5.89
C ALA A 266 -3.76 -21.67 -6.29
N ASP A 267 -3.34 -22.93 -6.29
CA ASP A 267 -4.21 -24.06 -6.62
C ASP A 267 -5.33 -24.26 -5.59
N ILE A 268 -5.09 -23.93 -4.32
CA ILE A 268 -6.14 -23.90 -3.30
C ILE A 268 -7.25 -22.93 -3.71
N LEU A 269 -6.88 -21.73 -4.15
CA LEU A 269 -7.85 -20.70 -4.57
C LEU A 269 -8.54 -21.05 -5.90
N ARG A 270 -7.81 -21.61 -6.87
CA ARG A 270 -8.41 -22.07 -8.14
C ARG A 270 -9.51 -23.10 -7.91
N LYS A 271 -9.29 -24.05 -6.98
CA LYS A 271 -10.31 -25.04 -6.58
C LYS A 271 -11.54 -24.43 -5.93
N LYS A 272 -11.45 -23.20 -5.43
CA LYS A 272 -12.56 -22.42 -4.85
C LYS A 272 -13.24 -21.49 -5.86
N GLY A 273 -12.77 -21.45 -7.12
CA GLY A 273 -13.38 -20.71 -8.22
C GLY A 273 -12.70 -19.39 -8.59
N PHE A 274 -11.59 -19.01 -7.96
CA PHE A 274 -10.85 -17.81 -8.34
C PHE A 274 -10.15 -18.01 -9.69
N GLN A 275 -10.43 -17.11 -10.64
CA GLN A 275 -9.93 -17.19 -12.02
C GLN A 275 -8.63 -16.38 -12.21
N HIS A 276 -8.49 -15.27 -11.51
CA HIS A 276 -7.41 -14.29 -11.68
C HIS A 276 -6.48 -14.31 -10.47
N ILE A 277 -5.40 -15.10 -10.55
CA ILE A 277 -4.40 -15.24 -9.49
C ILE A 277 -3.04 -14.85 -10.05
N THR A 278 -2.40 -13.86 -9.43
CA THR A 278 -1.05 -13.40 -9.76
C THR A 278 -0.07 -13.83 -8.68
N LEU A 279 1.07 -14.40 -9.09
CA LEU A 279 2.19 -14.73 -8.20
C LEU A 279 3.33 -13.72 -8.43
N ILE A 280 3.86 -13.14 -7.36
CA ILE A 280 4.97 -12.17 -7.40
C ILE A 280 6.07 -12.59 -6.43
#